data_24204ff0f36090448c381599d66702b7
#
_entry.id   24204ff0f36090448c381599d66702b7
#
_cell.length_a   1.000
_cell.length_b   1.000
_cell.length_c   1.000
_cell.angle_alpha   90.00
_cell.angle_beta   90.00
_cell.angle_gamma   90.00
#
_symmetry.space_group_name_H-M   'P 1'
#
loop_
_entity.id
_entity.type
_entity.pdbx_description
1 polymer ?
#
loop_
_entity_poly.entity_id
_entity_poly.type
_entity_poly.pdbx_seq_one_letter_code
_entity_poly.pdbx_strand_id
1 'polypeptide(L)' 'MDNLPLNEYVKTKRRMLGLSREEFAQKAGVGLRFLRELEQGKETLKIDKVNQVLKLFGMQLGVVSMDRTNLLEP' A
#
# COMPACT_ATOMS: atom_id res chain seq x y z
N MET A 1 5.95 8.30 14.83
CA MET A 1 5.80 7.16 13.91
C MET A 1 5.94 7.63 12.48
N ASP A 2 6.83 7.02 11.75
CA ASP A 2 7.07 7.44 10.40
C ASP A 2 5.97 6.95 9.47
N ASN A 3 5.59 7.80 8.54
CA ASN A 3 4.63 7.44 7.51
C ASN A 3 5.40 6.85 6.35
N LEU A 4 5.17 5.59 6.09
CA LEU A 4 5.75 4.94 4.94
C LEU A 4 4.92 5.25 3.69
N PRO A 5 5.56 5.40 2.53
CA PRO A 5 4.80 5.40 1.29
C PRO A 5 3.98 4.11 1.18
N LEU A 6 2.88 4.20 0.47
CA LEU A 6 1.96 3.08 0.35
C LEU A 6 2.65 1.78 -0.07
N ASN A 7 3.50 1.86 -1.09
CA ASN A 7 4.19 0.67 -1.61
C ASN A 7 5.12 0.06 -0.56
N GLU A 8 5.80 0.90 0.20
CA GLU A 8 6.70 0.40 1.24
C GLU A 8 5.91 -0.20 2.40
N TYR A 9 4.79 0.41 2.75
CA TYR A 9 3.94 -0.10 3.81
C TYR A 9 3.46 -1.52 3.49
N VAL A 10 2.91 -1.69 2.29
CA VAL A 10 2.37 -2.99 1.88
C VAL A 10 3.48 -4.05 1.84
N LYS A 11 4.61 -3.70 1.27
CA LYS A 11 5.74 -4.62 1.17
C LYS A 11 6.24 -5.04 2.55
N THR A 12 6.37 -4.06 3.45
CA THR A 12 6.85 -4.32 4.81
C THR A 12 5.89 -5.24 5.54
N LYS A 13 4.59 -4.97 5.45
CA LYS A 13 3.59 -5.79 6.12
C LYS A 13 3.58 -7.21 5.58
N ARG A 14 3.70 -7.37 4.26
CA ARG A 14 3.75 -8.69 3.66
C ARG A 14 4.95 -9.48 4.20
N ARG A 15 6.11 -8.83 4.26
CA ARG A 15 7.32 -9.48 4.76
C ARG A 15 7.21 -9.83 6.23
N MET A 16 6.58 -8.97 7.02
CA MET A 16 6.37 -9.26 8.44
C MET A 16 5.50 -10.48 8.65
N LEU A 17 4.56 -10.73 7.73
CA LEU A 17 3.71 -11.91 7.78
C LEU A 17 4.37 -13.15 7.19
N GLY A 18 5.55 -12.99 6.58
CA GLY A 18 6.26 -14.10 5.98
C GLY A 18 5.59 -14.65 4.73
N LEU A 19 4.85 -13.81 4.00
CA LEU A 19 4.09 -14.25 2.85
C LEU A 19 4.82 -13.92 1.56
N SER A 20 4.72 -14.83 0.58
CA SER A 20 5.11 -14.52 -0.78
C SER A 20 4.07 -13.58 -1.39
N ARG A 21 4.41 -12.95 -2.52
CA ARG A 21 3.44 -12.09 -3.21
C ARG A 21 2.23 -12.91 -3.66
N GLU A 22 2.46 -14.12 -4.13
CA GLU A 22 1.37 -14.99 -4.55
C GLU A 22 0.41 -15.29 -3.40
N GLU A 23 0.96 -15.63 -2.24
CA GLU A 23 0.13 -15.93 -1.07
C GLU A 23 -0.63 -14.70 -0.61
N PHE A 24 0.04 -13.56 -0.61
CA PHE A 24 -0.59 -12.32 -0.18
C PHE A 24 -1.70 -11.90 -1.11
N ALA A 25 -1.46 -11.96 -2.43
CA ALA A 25 -2.47 -11.63 -3.42
C ALA A 25 -3.70 -12.51 -3.26
N GLN A 26 -3.49 -13.79 -3.02
CA GLN A 26 -4.59 -14.73 -2.83
C GLN A 26 -5.40 -14.39 -1.59
N LYS A 27 -4.72 -14.10 -0.48
CA LYS A 27 -5.40 -13.74 0.76
C LYS A 27 -6.17 -12.43 0.64
N ALA A 28 -5.63 -11.47 -0.10
CA ALA A 28 -6.28 -10.19 -0.29
C ALA A 28 -7.39 -10.23 -1.34
N GLY A 29 -7.40 -11.28 -2.18
CA GLY A 29 -8.38 -11.40 -3.23
C GLY A 29 -8.09 -10.49 -4.42
N VAL A 30 -6.82 -10.18 -4.68
CA VAL A 30 -6.40 -9.36 -5.82
C VAL A 30 -5.46 -10.15 -6.69
N GLY A 31 -5.28 -9.69 -7.94
CA GLY A 31 -4.36 -10.35 -8.84
C GLY A 31 -2.91 -10.15 -8.45
N LEU A 32 -2.07 -11.10 -8.80
CA LEU A 32 -0.64 -11.01 -8.52
C LEU A 32 -0.02 -9.81 -9.22
N ARG A 33 -0.43 -9.54 -10.45
CA ARG A 33 0.09 -8.41 -11.21
C ARG A 33 -0.25 -7.09 -10.50
N PHE A 34 -1.48 -6.99 -10.00
CA PHE A 34 -1.90 -5.81 -9.27
C PHE A 34 -1.01 -5.60 -8.05
N LEU A 35 -0.77 -6.66 -7.29
CA LEU A 35 0.05 -6.57 -6.09
C LEU A 35 1.47 -6.17 -6.41
N ARG A 36 2.05 -6.72 -7.48
CA ARG A 36 3.39 -6.33 -7.90
C ARG A 36 3.46 -4.85 -8.23
N GLU A 37 2.48 -4.35 -8.97
CA GLU A 37 2.45 -2.94 -9.34
C GLU A 37 2.31 -2.05 -8.11
N LEU A 38 1.47 -2.47 -7.17
CA LEU A 38 1.30 -1.75 -5.92
C LEU A 38 2.61 -1.66 -5.14
N GLU A 39 3.32 -2.77 -5.02
CA GLU A 39 4.59 -2.79 -4.28
C GLU A 39 5.71 -2.07 -5.02
N GLN A 40 5.60 -1.91 -6.32
CA GLN A 40 6.57 -1.15 -7.11
C GLN A 40 6.31 0.34 -7.10
N GLY A 41 5.20 0.78 -6.51
CA GLY A 41 4.92 2.19 -6.37
C GLY A 41 4.15 2.80 -7.53
N LYS A 42 3.49 1.97 -8.34
CA LYS A 42 2.66 2.51 -9.42
C LYS A 42 1.57 3.39 -8.84
N GLU A 43 1.38 4.57 -9.42
CA GLU A 43 0.45 5.56 -8.86
C GLU A 43 -0.96 5.47 -9.44
N THR A 44 -1.12 4.85 -10.60
CA THR A 44 -2.41 4.78 -11.28
C THR A 44 -3.11 3.47 -10.98
N LEU A 45 -3.42 3.24 -9.70
CA LEU A 45 -4.07 2.02 -9.26
C LEU A 45 -5.49 2.32 -8.81
N LYS A 46 -6.37 1.31 -8.91
CA LYS A 46 -7.74 1.47 -8.44
C LYS A 46 -7.76 1.53 -6.92
N ILE A 47 -8.37 2.57 -6.40
CA ILE A 47 -8.42 2.81 -4.96
C ILE A 47 -9.14 1.68 -4.22
N ASP A 48 -10.22 1.17 -4.79
CA ASP A 48 -10.97 0.09 -4.16
C ASP A 48 -10.12 -1.17 -4.00
N LYS A 49 -9.29 -1.48 -4.99
CA LYS A 49 -8.42 -2.64 -4.89
C LYS A 49 -7.27 -2.41 -3.91
N VAL A 50 -6.76 -1.19 -3.84
CA VAL A 50 -5.75 -0.85 -2.84
C VAL A 50 -6.33 -1.03 -1.45
N ASN A 51 -7.53 -0.53 -1.22
CA ASN A 51 -8.21 -0.71 0.07
C ASN A 51 -8.46 -2.17 0.39
N GLN A 52 -8.73 -2.99 -0.63
CA GLN A 52 -8.91 -4.41 -0.43
C GLN A 52 -7.65 -5.07 0.13
N VAL A 53 -6.49 -4.66 -0.35
CA VAL A 53 -5.22 -5.14 0.18
C VAL A 53 -5.01 -4.63 1.60
N LEU A 54 -5.24 -3.35 1.83
CA LEU A 54 -5.01 -2.74 3.14
C LEU A 54 -5.94 -3.30 4.20
N LYS A 55 -7.11 -3.78 3.79
CA LYS A 55 -8.09 -4.33 4.72
C LYS A 55 -7.53 -5.51 5.52
N LEU A 56 -6.58 -6.24 4.96
CA LEU A 56 -5.95 -7.34 5.67
C LEU A 56 -5.25 -6.87 6.95
N PHE A 57 -4.90 -5.60 7.01
CA PHE A 57 -4.21 -5.02 8.18
C PHE A 57 -5.12 -4.09 8.96
N GLY A 58 -6.42 -4.09 8.65
CA GLY A 58 -7.35 -3.18 9.28
C GLY A 58 -7.15 -1.73 8.88
N MET A 59 -6.60 -1.50 7.70
CA MET A 59 -6.27 -0.16 7.21
C MET A 59 -7.09 0.18 5.98
N GLN A 60 -7.10 1.46 5.65
CA GLN A 60 -7.70 1.95 4.42
C GLN A 60 -7.00 3.25 4.03
N LEU A 61 -7.15 3.61 2.76
CA LEU A 61 -6.65 4.90 2.29
C LEU A 61 -7.48 6.02 2.91
N GLY A 62 -6.82 7.15 3.13
CA GLY A 62 -7.49 8.32 3.65
C GLY A 62 -6.71 9.57 3.32
N VAL A 63 -7.27 10.68 3.71
CA VAL A 63 -6.66 11.99 3.49
C VAL A 63 -5.77 12.30 4.68
N VAL A 64 -4.53 12.66 4.40
CA VAL A 64 -3.57 13.02 5.44
C VAL A 64 -2.98 14.37 5.08
N SER A 65 -2.45 15.05 6.09
CA SER A 65 -1.78 16.32 5.86
C SER A 65 -0.47 16.10 5.12
N MET A 66 -0.19 16.97 4.18
CA MET A 66 1.10 16.96 3.51
C MET A 66 2.15 17.56 4.43
N ASP A 67 3.41 17.28 4.11
CA ASP A 67 4.51 17.96 4.77
C ASP A 67 4.42 19.44 4.46
N ARG A 68 4.11 20.24 5.47
CA ARG A 68 3.89 21.67 5.28
C ARG A 68 5.15 22.39 4.81
N THR A 69 6.29 21.85 5.18
CA THR A 69 7.55 22.44 4.73
C THR A 69 7.64 22.43 3.20
N ASN A 70 7.29 21.31 2.60
CA ASN A 70 7.29 21.20 1.14
C ASN A 70 6.23 22.06 0.50
N LEU A 71 5.10 22.23 1.17
CA LEU A 71 3.99 22.99 0.63
C LEU A 71 4.21 24.48 0.70
N LEU A 72 4.77 24.97 1.78
CA LEU A 72 4.89 26.39 2.08
C LEU A 72 6.19 27.02 1.62
N GLU A 73 7.20 26.22 1.35
CA GLU A 73 8.47 26.75 0.90
C GLU A 73 8.34 27.37 -0.47
N PRO A 74 8.81 28.58 -0.63
CA PRO A 74 8.77 29.24 -1.93
C PRO A 74 9.64 28.54 -2.94
#